data_1c79c786cb68aac1fad783fdf8c88440
#
_entry.id   1c79c786cb68aac1fad783fdf8c88440
#
_cell.length_a   1.000
_cell.length_b   1.000
_cell.length_c   1.000
_cell.angle_alpha   90.00
_cell.angle_beta   90.00
_cell.angle_gamma   90.00
#
_symmetry.space_group_name_H-M   'P 1'
#
loop_
_entity.id
_entity.type
_entity.pdbx_description
1 polymer ?
#
loop_
_entity_poly.entity_id
_entity_poly.type
_entity_poly.pdbx_seq_one_letter_code
_entity_poly.pdbx_strand_id
1 'polypeptide(L)'
;MPPIKLTRDQITDVAAYVHSFHVGGYDISRMKPPSILVGDAKAGEAYFNATCTPCHSITGDLKGIGAKFTDPKQLQNGFLMPGGGRGGNGGSRGPFHVPPTTVTVTLASGKKVEGTLGRIDDFIVTLTEPDGAQRTFRRDGNTPKVEVHDPMEAHKKLLTKYTDQDIHNLTSYLVTVK
;
A
#
# COMPACT_ATOMS: atom_id res chain seq x y z
N MET A 1 -15.47 12.64 25.50
CA MET A 1 -16.83 13.18 25.63
C MET A 1 -17.47 12.54 26.86
N PRO A 2 -18.08 13.30 27.79
CA PRO A 2 -18.83 12.69 28.90
C PRO A 2 -20.04 11.92 28.34
N PRO A 3 -20.43 10.80 28.97
CA PRO A 3 -21.59 10.05 28.55
C PRO A 3 -22.87 10.86 28.75
N ILE A 4 -23.62 11.04 27.67
CA ILE A 4 -24.94 11.69 27.72
C ILE A 4 -25.99 10.61 27.91
N LYS A 5 -26.76 10.69 29.01
CA LYS A 5 -27.87 9.77 29.26
C LYS A 5 -29.10 10.29 28.53
N LEU A 6 -29.52 9.60 27.48
CA LEU A 6 -30.74 9.88 26.73
C LEU A 6 -31.75 8.75 26.93
N THR A 7 -33.03 9.09 26.98
CA THR A 7 -34.11 8.10 26.89
C THR A 7 -34.21 7.57 25.46
N ARG A 8 -34.91 6.43 25.27
CA ARG A 8 -35.10 5.84 23.94
C ARG A 8 -35.81 6.80 22.98
N ASP A 9 -36.80 7.54 23.48
CA ASP A 9 -37.54 8.51 22.67
C ASP A 9 -36.66 9.69 22.26
N GLN A 10 -35.81 10.20 23.17
CA GLN A 10 -34.83 11.24 22.86
C GLN A 10 -33.79 10.79 21.83
N ILE A 11 -33.36 9.53 21.89
CA ILE A 11 -32.46 8.96 20.87
C ILE A 11 -33.18 8.94 19.51
N THR A 12 -34.45 8.54 19.48
CA THR A 12 -35.23 8.49 18.24
C THR A 12 -35.42 9.90 17.65
N ASP A 13 -35.72 10.87 18.49
CA ASP A 13 -35.89 12.28 18.06
C ASP A 13 -34.60 12.87 17.51
N VAL A 14 -33.47 12.63 18.19
CA VAL A 14 -32.16 13.07 17.73
C VAL A 14 -31.78 12.38 16.41
N ALA A 15 -32.03 11.08 16.28
CA ALA A 15 -31.78 10.35 15.05
C ALA A 15 -32.64 10.90 13.89
N ALA A 16 -33.92 11.14 14.10
CA ALA A 16 -34.82 11.73 13.11
C ALA A 16 -34.34 13.13 12.69
N TYR A 17 -33.90 13.93 13.66
CA TYR A 17 -33.37 15.28 13.39
C TYR A 17 -32.09 15.21 12.55
N VAL A 18 -31.12 14.34 12.91
CA VAL A 18 -29.90 14.16 12.14
C VAL A 18 -30.19 13.65 10.73
N HIS A 19 -31.13 12.70 10.59
CA HIS A 19 -31.55 12.21 9.27
C HIS A 19 -32.31 13.25 8.44
N SER A 20 -32.88 14.28 9.07
CA SER A 20 -33.54 15.37 8.37
C SER A 20 -32.56 16.37 7.71
N PHE A 21 -31.29 16.34 8.08
CA PHE A 21 -30.27 17.11 7.40
C PHE A 21 -30.05 16.56 5.97
N HIS A 22 -30.85 17.06 5.08
CA HIS A 22 -30.59 16.92 3.66
C HIS A 22 -29.40 17.82 3.34
N VAL A 23 -28.25 17.25 3.11
CA VAL A 23 -27.16 17.98 2.48
C VAL A 23 -27.66 18.30 1.07
N GLY A 24 -28.27 19.47 0.96
CA GLY A 24 -28.97 19.89 -0.25
C GLY A 24 -28.03 19.82 -1.46
N GLY A 25 -28.41 19.05 -2.44
CA GLY A 25 -28.02 19.27 -3.81
C GLY A 25 -26.65 18.77 -4.27
N TYR A 26 -25.81 18.22 -3.41
CA TYR A 26 -24.53 17.66 -3.85
C TYR A 26 -24.66 16.16 -4.11
N ASP A 27 -25.26 15.81 -5.23
CA ASP A 27 -25.25 14.43 -5.71
C ASP A 27 -23.88 14.15 -6.37
N ILE A 28 -22.93 13.72 -5.55
CA ILE A 28 -21.57 13.37 -5.99
C ILE A 28 -21.61 12.29 -7.09
N SER A 29 -22.66 11.46 -7.12
CA SER A 29 -22.80 10.41 -8.12
C SER A 29 -23.02 10.97 -9.54
N ARG A 30 -23.54 12.18 -9.65
CA ARG A 30 -23.77 12.89 -10.92
C ARG A 30 -22.60 13.75 -11.37
N MET A 31 -21.62 13.96 -10.51
CA MET A 31 -20.44 14.75 -10.87
C MET A 31 -19.41 13.85 -11.55
N LYS A 32 -19.05 14.20 -12.77
CA LYS A 32 -17.86 13.60 -13.38
C LYS A 32 -16.66 13.99 -12.52
N PRO A 33 -15.96 13.04 -11.89
CA PRO A 33 -14.82 13.39 -11.07
C PRO A 33 -13.77 14.13 -11.92
N PRO A 34 -13.12 15.15 -11.37
CA PRO A 34 -12.06 15.84 -12.09
C PRO A 34 -10.96 14.86 -12.50
N SER A 35 -10.34 15.13 -13.65
CA SER A 35 -9.19 14.35 -14.07
C SER A 35 -8.05 14.52 -13.07
N ILE A 36 -7.39 13.43 -12.73
CA ILE A 36 -6.16 13.48 -11.90
C ILE A 36 -4.90 13.67 -12.76
N LEU A 37 -5.03 13.64 -14.09
CA LEU A 37 -3.95 13.89 -15.02
C LEU A 37 -3.76 15.40 -15.18
N VAL A 38 -3.29 16.04 -14.13
CA VAL A 38 -3.02 17.49 -14.06
C VAL A 38 -1.52 17.79 -13.98
N GLY A 39 -0.69 16.75 -13.97
CA GLY A 39 0.76 16.87 -13.92
C GLY A 39 1.41 16.98 -15.30
N ASP A 40 2.69 17.32 -15.29
CA ASP A 40 3.56 17.37 -16.45
C ASP A 40 4.25 16.02 -16.66
N ALA A 41 3.99 15.35 -17.80
CA ALA A 41 4.56 14.04 -18.09
C ALA A 41 6.09 14.08 -18.26
N LYS A 42 6.66 15.18 -18.76
CA LYS A 42 8.11 15.32 -18.94
C LYS A 42 8.81 15.48 -17.59
N ALA A 43 8.22 16.25 -16.67
CA ALA A 43 8.70 16.32 -15.29
C ALA A 43 8.56 14.97 -14.57
N GLY A 44 7.47 14.23 -14.83
CA GLY A 44 7.28 12.87 -14.33
C GLY A 44 8.32 11.88 -14.85
N GLU A 45 8.69 11.97 -16.12
CA GLU A 45 9.80 11.19 -16.70
C GLU A 45 11.13 11.49 -16.02
N ALA A 46 11.43 12.77 -15.81
CA ALA A 46 12.64 13.18 -15.11
C ALA A 46 12.69 12.64 -13.68
N TYR A 47 11.57 12.72 -12.96
CA TYR A 47 11.43 12.15 -11.61
C TYR A 47 11.61 10.63 -11.61
N PHE A 48 10.96 9.93 -12.54
CA PHE A 48 11.09 8.48 -12.71
C PHE A 48 12.54 8.08 -12.93
N ASN A 49 13.20 8.75 -13.86
CA ASN A 49 14.61 8.48 -14.19
C ASN A 49 15.56 8.71 -13.01
N ALA A 50 15.28 9.70 -12.17
CA ALA A 50 16.11 10.02 -11.00
C ALA A 50 15.85 9.08 -9.81
N THR A 51 14.63 8.60 -9.66
CA THR A 51 14.18 7.95 -8.40
C THR A 51 13.81 6.50 -8.57
N CYS A 52 13.23 6.10 -9.71
CA CYS A 52 12.61 4.77 -9.87
C CYS A 52 13.48 3.80 -10.67
N THR A 53 14.33 4.29 -11.58
CA THR A 53 15.17 3.47 -12.46
C THR A 53 16.21 2.58 -11.75
N PRO A 54 16.65 2.83 -10.50
CA PRO A 54 17.50 1.88 -9.82
C PRO A 54 16.87 0.49 -9.63
N CYS A 55 15.53 0.42 -9.61
CA CYS A 55 14.80 -0.83 -9.40
C CYS A 55 13.81 -1.16 -10.52
N HIS A 56 13.38 -0.17 -11.31
CA HIS A 56 12.34 -0.32 -12.33
C HIS A 56 12.80 0.08 -13.72
N SER A 57 12.21 -0.55 -14.73
CA SER A 57 12.43 -0.21 -16.14
C SER A 57 11.13 -0.16 -16.92
N ILE A 58 10.92 0.92 -17.67
CA ILE A 58 9.77 1.05 -18.59
C ILE A 58 9.81 0.09 -19.76
N THR A 59 10.98 -0.46 -20.08
CA THR A 59 11.15 -1.50 -21.11
C THR A 59 11.15 -2.91 -20.51
N GLY A 60 11.24 -3.05 -19.18
CA GLY A 60 11.26 -4.29 -18.44
C GLY A 60 9.95 -4.52 -17.66
N ASP A 61 10.03 -4.48 -16.35
CA ASP A 61 8.94 -4.81 -15.42
C ASP A 61 7.72 -3.88 -15.55
N LEU A 62 7.93 -2.61 -15.90
CA LEU A 62 6.86 -1.63 -16.11
C LEU A 62 6.45 -1.45 -17.59
N LYS A 63 6.91 -2.33 -18.48
CA LYS A 63 6.51 -2.27 -19.88
C LYS A 63 5.00 -2.32 -20.04
N GLY A 64 4.45 -1.32 -20.75
CA GLY A 64 3.00 -1.22 -21.02
C GLY A 64 2.16 -0.91 -19.78
N ILE A 65 2.75 -0.39 -18.69
CA ILE A 65 2.06 -0.15 -17.43
C ILE A 65 0.84 0.75 -17.59
N GLY A 66 0.93 1.80 -18.40
CA GLY A 66 -0.18 2.71 -18.66
C GLY A 66 -1.35 2.07 -19.41
N ALA A 67 -1.13 0.98 -20.15
CA ALA A 67 -2.19 0.23 -20.81
C ALA A 67 -2.89 -0.79 -19.88
N LYS A 68 -2.27 -1.15 -18.75
CA LYS A 68 -2.84 -2.11 -17.78
C LYS A 68 -3.96 -1.50 -16.93
N PHE A 69 -4.09 -0.17 -16.91
CA PHE A 69 -5.06 0.55 -16.12
C PHE A 69 -5.97 1.40 -17.00
N THR A 70 -7.26 1.17 -16.89
CA THR A 70 -8.28 2.00 -17.57
C THR A 70 -8.52 3.33 -16.82
N ASP A 71 -8.32 3.33 -15.51
CA ASP A 71 -8.46 4.49 -14.64
C ASP A 71 -7.07 4.91 -14.11
N PRO A 72 -6.61 6.13 -14.45
CA PRO A 72 -5.35 6.67 -13.92
C PRO A 72 -5.23 6.68 -12.40
N LYS A 73 -6.36 6.75 -11.67
CA LYS A 73 -6.37 6.67 -10.21
C LYS A 73 -5.89 5.31 -9.71
N GLN A 74 -6.23 4.25 -10.41
CA GLN A 74 -5.77 2.90 -10.05
C GLN A 74 -4.26 2.76 -10.26
N LEU A 75 -3.73 3.34 -11.35
CA LEU A 75 -2.29 3.40 -11.57
C LEU A 75 -1.59 4.20 -10.48
N GLN A 76 -2.11 5.39 -10.13
CA GLN A 76 -1.57 6.25 -9.08
C GLN A 76 -1.54 5.52 -7.73
N ASN A 77 -2.65 4.93 -7.32
CA ASN A 77 -2.72 4.16 -6.09
C ASN A 77 -1.77 2.95 -6.11
N GLY A 78 -1.60 2.35 -7.28
CA GLY A 78 -0.75 1.20 -7.47
C GLY A 78 0.73 1.47 -7.23
N PHE A 79 1.26 2.62 -7.65
CA PHE A 79 2.67 2.95 -7.36
C PHE A 79 2.87 3.59 -5.98
N LEU A 80 1.85 4.27 -5.45
CA LEU A 80 1.91 4.81 -4.08
C LEU A 80 1.89 3.70 -3.03
N MET A 81 1.01 2.71 -3.22
CA MET A 81 0.81 1.59 -2.29
C MET A 81 0.75 0.26 -3.04
N PRO A 82 1.87 -0.20 -3.61
CA PRO A 82 1.92 -1.49 -4.27
C PRO A 82 1.45 -2.61 -3.34
N GLY A 83 0.52 -3.44 -3.79
CA GLY A 83 -0.05 -4.52 -2.97
C GLY A 83 -1.13 -4.08 -1.97
N GLY A 84 -1.46 -2.79 -1.87
CA GLY A 84 -2.47 -2.23 -0.96
C GLY A 84 -3.92 -2.52 -1.34
N GLY A 85 -4.20 -3.40 -2.29
CA GLY A 85 -5.56 -3.85 -2.61
C GLY A 85 -6.21 -4.59 -1.44
N ARG A 86 -7.51 -4.37 -1.23
CA ARG A 86 -8.39 -4.96 -0.19
C ARG A 86 -8.44 -6.49 -0.27
N GLY A 87 -7.36 -7.16 0.11
CA GLY A 87 -7.27 -8.60 0.19
C GLY A 87 -6.38 -8.96 1.36
N GLY A 88 -6.97 -9.12 2.54
CA GLY A 88 -6.27 -9.50 3.76
C GLY A 88 -5.76 -10.93 3.71
N ASN A 89 -4.82 -11.25 2.88
CA ASN A 89 -4.01 -12.47 2.87
C ASN A 89 -2.93 -12.42 1.77
N GLY A 90 -2.23 -11.27 1.61
CA GLY A 90 -1.02 -11.19 0.78
C GLY A 90 -1.23 -11.38 -0.74
N GLY A 91 -2.47 -11.50 -1.20
CA GLY A 91 -2.81 -11.64 -2.62
C GLY A 91 -3.00 -10.28 -3.27
N SER A 92 -2.01 -9.81 -4.00
CA SER A 92 -2.14 -8.67 -4.88
C SER A 92 -3.21 -8.97 -5.94
N ARG A 93 -4.39 -8.39 -5.81
CA ARG A 93 -5.45 -8.45 -6.84
C ARG A 93 -5.28 -7.38 -7.92
N GLY A 94 -4.16 -6.72 -7.97
CA GLY A 94 -3.84 -5.71 -8.96
C GLY A 94 -2.82 -6.21 -9.97
N PRO A 95 -2.57 -5.46 -11.06
CA PRO A 95 -1.56 -5.79 -12.06
C PRO A 95 -0.13 -5.70 -11.53
N PHE A 96 0.07 -5.22 -10.31
CA PHE A 96 1.36 -5.21 -9.64
C PHE A 96 1.53 -6.49 -8.82
N HIS A 97 2.52 -7.30 -9.22
CA HIS A 97 2.95 -8.44 -8.42
C HIS A 97 3.95 -7.96 -7.38
N VAL A 98 3.57 -8.02 -6.11
CA VAL A 98 4.46 -7.72 -4.98
C VAL A 98 4.98 -9.03 -4.43
N PRO A 99 6.30 -9.26 -4.41
CA PRO A 99 6.87 -10.42 -3.76
C PRO A 99 6.52 -10.44 -2.26
N PRO A 100 6.41 -11.62 -1.65
CA PRO A 100 6.18 -11.71 -0.22
C PRO A 100 7.36 -11.14 0.58
N THR A 101 7.08 -10.57 1.73
CA THR A 101 8.10 -10.20 2.71
C THR A 101 8.80 -11.47 3.19
N THR A 102 10.12 -11.48 3.17
CA THR A 102 10.94 -12.59 3.69
C THR A 102 11.64 -12.19 4.98
N VAL A 103 12.11 -13.19 5.70
CA VAL A 103 12.81 -13.00 6.97
C VAL A 103 13.97 -13.98 7.09
N THR A 104 15.07 -13.49 7.64
CA THR A 104 16.22 -14.31 8.04
C THR A 104 16.30 -14.31 9.56
N VAL A 105 16.18 -15.48 10.17
CA VAL A 105 16.33 -15.70 11.61
C VAL A 105 17.68 -16.34 11.89
N THR A 106 18.56 -15.64 12.60
CA THR A 106 19.87 -16.16 13.00
C THR A 106 19.81 -16.63 14.46
N LEU A 107 19.92 -17.94 14.65
CA LEU A 107 19.89 -18.57 15.98
C LEU A 107 21.18 -18.29 16.76
N ALA A 108 21.16 -18.52 18.06
CA ALA A 108 22.36 -18.41 18.92
C ALA A 108 23.53 -19.30 18.49
N SER A 109 23.23 -20.44 17.82
CA SER A 109 24.22 -21.32 17.21
C SER A 109 24.89 -20.77 15.95
N GLY A 110 24.46 -19.61 15.45
CA GLY A 110 24.87 -19.05 14.17
C GLY A 110 24.12 -19.63 12.95
N LYS A 111 23.27 -20.65 13.14
CA LYS A 111 22.45 -21.20 12.06
C LYS A 111 21.42 -20.16 11.60
N LYS A 112 21.34 -19.94 10.29
CA LYS A 112 20.32 -19.10 9.66
C LYS A 112 19.15 -19.94 9.17
N VAL A 113 17.95 -19.44 9.37
CA VAL A 113 16.70 -19.99 8.83
C VAL A 113 16.00 -18.89 8.07
N GLU A 114 15.67 -19.13 6.82
CA GLU A 114 15.08 -18.15 5.90
C GLU A 114 13.73 -18.64 5.41
N GLY A 115 12.80 -17.68 5.19
CA GLY A 115 11.49 -18.03 4.67
C GLY A 115 10.59 -16.81 4.50
N THR A 116 9.37 -17.07 4.03
CA THR A 116 8.33 -16.06 3.95
C THR A 116 7.85 -15.69 5.34
N LEU A 117 7.85 -14.41 5.66
CA LEU A 117 7.38 -13.92 6.95
C LEU A 117 5.88 -14.17 7.12
N GLY A 118 5.50 -14.87 8.19
CA GLY A 118 4.11 -15.06 8.59
C GLY A 118 3.66 -13.99 9.59
N ARG A 119 4.34 -13.94 10.73
CA ARG A 119 4.06 -12.98 11.81
C ARG A 119 5.35 -12.60 12.51
N ILE A 120 5.44 -11.35 12.95
CA ILE A 120 6.49 -10.87 13.84
C ILE A 120 5.88 -9.91 14.87
N ASP A 121 6.22 -10.12 16.12
CA ASP A 121 5.95 -9.24 17.25
C ASP A 121 7.09 -9.31 18.27
N ASP A 122 6.90 -8.73 19.44
CA ASP A 122 7.94 -8.68 20.49
C ASP A 122 8.27 -10.07 21.07
N PHE A 123 7.39 -11.06 20.92
CA PHE A 123 7.49 -12.37 21.56
C PHE A 123 7.86 -13.48 20.60
N ILE A 124 7.39 -13.40 19.35
CA ILE A 124 7.58 -14.47 18.35
C ILE A 124 7.87 -13.92 16.97
N VAL A 125 8.56 -14.73 16.17
CA VAL A 125 8.60 -14.62 14.71
C VAL A 125 8.22 -15.95 14.10
N THR A 126 7.30 -15.94 13.12
CA THR A 126 6.91 -17.12 12.35
C THR A 126 7.28 -16.92 10.90
N LEU A 127 7.79 -17.98 10.28
CA LEU A 127 8.11 -17.99 8.86
C LEU A 127 7.71 -19.33 8.23
N THR A 128 7.55 -19.33 6.92
CA THR A 128 7.36 -20.52 6.11
C THR A 128 8.59 -20.71 5.25
N GLU A 129 9.30 -21.82 5.46
CA GLU A 129 10.49 -22.20 4.67
C GLU A 129 10.09 -22.51 3.21
N PRO A 130 11.05 -22.55 2.26
CA PRO A 130 10.75 -22.83 0.86
C PRO A 130 10.12 -24.21 0.61
N ASP A 131 10.32 -25.18 1.50
CA ASP A 131 9.70 -26.52 1.47
C ASP A 131 8.26 -26.53 2.01
N GLY A 132 7.74 -25.38 2.46
CA GLY A 132 6.40 -25.21 3.05
C GLY A 132 6.35 -25.46 4.56
N ALA A 133 7.45 -25.83 5.20
CA ALA A 133 7.48 -26.03 6.65
C ALA A 133 7.32 -24.70 7.40
N GLN A 134 6.38 -24.66 8.34
CA GLN A 134 6.21 -23.50 9.21
C GLN A 134 7.10 -23.61 10.44
N ARG A 135 7.81 -22.52 10.74
CA ARG A 135 8.64 -22.40 11.93
C ARG A 135 8.23 -21.18 12.74
N THR A 136 8.26 -21.39 14.05
CA THR A 136 8.03 -20.33 15.04
C THR A 136 9.24 -20.26 15.96
N PHE A 137 9.78 -19.07 16.13
CA PHE A 137 10.88 -18.79 17.05
C PHE A 137 10.41 -17.82 18.11
N ARG A 138 10.67 -18.17 19.38
CA ARG A 138 10.44 -17.25 20.49
C ARG A 138 11.53 -16.18 20.47
N ARG A 139 11.12 -14.94 20.70
CA ARG A 139 12.02 -13.79 20.83
C ARG A 139 12.21 -13.45 22.30
N ASP A 140 13.44 -13.17 22.67
CA ASP A 140 13.81 -12.63 23.96
C ASP A 140 14.76 -11.45 23.68
N GLY A 141 14.20 -10.24 23.68
CA GLY A 141 14.87 -9.05 23.18
C GLY A 141 15.34 -9.21 21.73
N ASN A 142 16.66 -9.17 21.52
CA ASN A 142 17.28 -9.28 20.20
C ASN A 142 17.68 -10.74 19.84
N THR A 143 17.30 -11.73 20.64
CA THR A 143 17.63 -13.13 20.39
C THR A 143 16.36 -13.93 20.06
N PRO A 144 16.32 -14.68 18.94
CA PRO A 144 17.30 -14.70 17.84
C PRO A 144 17.36 -13.37 17.08
N LYS A 145 18.46 -13.09 16.40
CA LYS A 145 18.56 -11.94 15.49
C LYS A 145 17.62 -12.16 14.32
N VAL A 146 16.75 -11.19 14.07
CA VAL A 146 15.76 -11.24 13.00
C VAL A 146 16.00 -10.09 12.02
N GLU A 147 16.17 -10.43 10.75
CA GLU A 147 16.33 -9.48 9.65
C GLU A 147 15.12 -9.64 8.71
N VAL A 148 14.30 -8.60 8.62
CA VAL A 148 13.13 -8.58 7.74
C VAL A 148 13.50 -7.94 6.41
N HIS A 149 13.19 -8.62 5.31
CA HIS A 149 13.41 -8.15 3.94
C HIS A 149 12.07 -7.82 3.31
N ASP A 150 11.68 -6.55 3.44
CA ASP A 150 10.43 -6.05 2.87
C ASP A 150 10.69 -5.45 1.47
N PRO A 151 10.18 -6.08 0.40
CA PRO A 151 10.35 -5.55 -0.96
C PRO A 151 9.71 -4.18 -1.16
N MET A 152 8.76 -3.78 -0.27
CA MET A 152 8.07 -2.49 -0.35
C MET A 152 8.72 -1.39 0.49
N GLU A 153 9.83 -1.66 1.15
CA GLU A 153 10.46 -0.69 2.04
C GLU A 153 10.88 0.59 1.30
N ALA A 154 11.38 0.47 0.07
CA ALA A 154 11.73 1.62 -0.76
C ALA A 154 10.51 2.49 -1.08
N HIS A 155 9.38 1.88 -1.44
CA HIS A 155 8.12 2.59 -1.68
C HIS A 155 7.60 3.27 -0.41
N LYS A 156 7.65 2.59 0.75
CA LYS A 156 7.26 3.19 2.04
C LYS A 156 8.09 4.42 2.38
N LYS A 157 9.39 4.38 2.12
CA LYS A 157 10.29 5.53 2.31
C LYS A 157 10.00 6.68 1.36
N LEU A 158 9.50 6.41 0.15
CA LEU A 158 9.10 7.44 -0.81
C LEU A 158 7.82 8.16 -0.41
N LEU A 159 6.89 7.52 0.32
CA LEU A 159 5.63 8.15 0.74
C LEU A 159 5.83 9.46 1.52
N THR A 160 6.92 9.56 2.29
CA THR A 160 7.25 10.76 3.06
C THR A 160 8.02 11.81 2.25
N LYS A 161 8.39 11.50 1.00
CA LYS A 161 9.19 12.37 0.13
C LYS A 161 8.40 12.93 -1.04
N TYR A 162 7.33 12.23 -1.45
CA TYR A 162 6.49 12.72 -2.54
C TYR A 162 5.85 14.05 -2.20
N THR A 163 5.90 14.98 -3.13
CA THR A 163 4.97 16.12 -3.17
C THR A 163 3.77 15.76 -4.03
N ASP A 164 2.65 16.47 -3.87
CA ASP A 164 1.47 16.29 -4.72
C ASP A 164 1.82 16.45 -6.20
N GLN A 165 2.72 17.42 -6.50
CA GLN A 165 3.18 17.67 -7.86
C GLN A 165 3.95 16.48 -8.43
N ASP A 166 4.81 15.84 -7.64
CA ASP A 166 5.56 14.64 -8.07
C ASP A 166 4.61 13.49 -8.39
N ILE A 167 3.59 13.28 -7.55
CA ILE A 167 2.59 12.24 -7.73
C ILE A 167 1.81 12.47 -9.03
N HIS A 168 1.35 13.69 -9.29
CA HIS A 168 0.61 14.03 -10.49
C HIS A 168 1.49 13.95 -11.75
N ASN A 169 2.72 14.44 -11.69
CA ASN A 169 3.68 14.36 -12.78
C ASN A 169 4.00 12.91 -13.14
N LEU A 170 4.31 12.10 -12.13
CA LEU A 170 4.62 10.68 -12.31
C LEU A 170 3.41 9.89 -12.86
N THR A 171 2.20 10.19 -12.38
CA THR A 171 0.97 9.60 -12.93
C THR A 171 0.80 9.94 -14.41
N SER A 172 0.97 11.23 -14.76
CA SER A 172 0.86 11.71 -16.15
C SER A 172 1.91 11.06 -17.07
N TYR A 173 3.11 10.80 -16.57
CA TYR A 173 4.15 10.08 -17.31
C TYR A 173 3.81 8.60 -17.48
N LEU A 174 3.52 7.89 -16.39
CA LEU A 174 3.31 6.43 -16.43
C LEU A 174 2.11 6.01 -17.29
N VAL A 175 1.09 6.85 -17.40
CA VAL A 175 -0.04 6.62 -18.34
C VAL A 175 0.40 6.58 -19.79
N THR A 176 1.49 7.26 -20.16
CA THR A 176 2.03 7.29 -21.53
C THR A 176 2.84 6.04 -21.88
N VAL A 177 3.28 5.26 -20.89
CA VAL A 177 4.08 4.04 -21.08
C VAL A 177 3.17 2.90 -21.56
N LYS A 178 3.18 2.66 -22.90
CA LYS A 178 2.32 1.69 -23.60
C LYS A 178 3.09 0.50 -24.12
#